data_5061e2d87787578878db9155ce871fd5
#
_entry.id   5061e2d87787578878db9155ce871fd5
#
_cell.length_a   1.000
_cell.length_b   1.000
_cell.length_c   1.000
_cell.angle_alpha   90.00
_cell.angle_beta   90.00
_cell.angle_gamma   90.00
#
_symmetry.space_group_name_H-M   'P 1'
#
loop_
_entity.id
_entity.type
_entity.pdbx_description
1 polymer ?
#
loop_
_entity_poly.entity_id
_entity_poly.type
_entity_poly.pdbx_seq_one_letter_code
_entity_poly.pdbx_strand_id
1 'polypeptide(L)'
;MRSLTFALLMALGACTPIVVDQPREAPAIQPTTAPAQLSQRQAIENFNIAVARIEPVAEQMCRQRNPNQNCDFQIVVDDRPNQPVNAYQTLDRNGRPIIAFTVPLIADARNRDEIAFVMAHEAAHHIEGHIARQQTNAVVGAVLIGGLAGVFG
;
A
#
# COMPACT_ATOMS: atom_id res chain seq x y z
N MET A 1 15.40 84.52 16.48
CA MET A 1 16.06 83.22 16.57
C MET A 1 15.22 82.37 17.54
N ARG A 2 14.39 81.46 16.98
CA ARG A 2 13.45 80.59 17.73
C ARG A 2 13.95 79.19 17.69
N SER A 3 14.43 78.66 18.84
CA SER A 3 14.81 77.27 19.02
C SER A 3 13.58 76.40 19.13
N LEU A 4 13.41 75.46 18.21
CA LEU A 4 12.42 74.40 18.32
C LEU A 4 13.10 73.22 18.99
N THR A 5 12.67 72.93 20.20
CA THR A 5 13.03 71.65 20.88
C THR A 5 12.04 70.56 20.49
N PHE A 6 12.56 69.54 19.83
CA PHE A 6 11.80 68.34 19.43
C PHE A 6 11.78 67.33 20.61
N ALA A 7 10.64 67.20 21.24
CA ALA A 7 10.46 66.18 22.28
C ALA A 7 10.16 64.80 21.62
N LEU A 8 11.08 63.86 21.84
CA LEU A 8 10.95 62.49 21.37
C LEU A 8 10.18 61.68 22.44
N LEU A 9 8.89 61.36 22.15
CA LEU A 9 8.09 60.46 22.97
C LEU A 9 8.51 59.01 22.64
N MET A 10 9.18 58.35 23.61
CA MET A 10 9.35 56.90 23.59
C MET A 10 8.08 56.22 24.11
N ALA A 11 7.34 55.51 23.22
CA ALA A 11 6.26 54.64 23.61
C ALA A 11 6.86 53.29 24.09
N LEU A 12 6.79 53.03 25.39
CA LEU A 12 7.08 51.69 25.94
C LEU A 12 5.92 50.76 25.59
N GLY A 13 6.16 49.85 24.64
CA GLY A 13 5.27 48.76 24.36
C GLY A 13 5.28 47.76 25.52
N ALA A 14 4.17 47.66 26.24
CA ALA A 14 3.97 46.65 27.27
C ALA A 14 3.76 45.29 26.58
N CYS A 15 4.74 44.38 26.67
CA CYS A 15 4.56 42.96 26.31
C CYS A 15 3.65 42.33 27.36
N THR A 16 2.41 42.06 27.00
CA THR A 16 1.53 41.20 27.82
C THR A 16 2.02 39.72 27.68
N PRO A 17 2.27 39.03 28.80
CA PRO A 17 2.61 37.60 28.69
C PRO A 17 1.40 36.83 28.14
N ILE A 18 1.63 36.08 27.07
CA ILE A 18 0.66 35.09 26.57
C ILE A 18 0.59 34.00 27.63
N VAL A 19 -0.54 33.88 28.31
CA VAL A 19 -0.85 32.74 29.16
C VAL A 19 -1.07 31.58 28.20
N VAL A 20 -0.06 30.73 28.03
CA VAL A 20 -0.20 29.43 27.32
C VAL A 20 -1.08 28.59 28.23
N ASP A 21 -2.34 28.38 27.79
CA ASP A 21 -3.27 27.46 28.44
C ASP A 21 -2.57 26.08 28.52
N GLN A 22 -2.52 25.49 29.70
CA GLN A 22 -1.88 24.20 29.89
C GLN A 22 -2.52 23.20 28.92
N PRO A 23 -1.70 22.36 28.26
CA PRO A 23 -2.25 21.32 27.38
C PRO A 23 -3.25 20.50 28.18
N ARG A 24 -4.54 20.60 27.81
CA ARG A 24 -5.58 19.74 28.36
C ARG A 24 -5.12 18.31 28.16
N GLU A 25 -4.90 17.60 29.24
CA GLU A 25 -4.49 16.20 29.21
C GLU A 25 -5.47 15.45 28.29
N ALA A 26 -4.98 14.95 27.15
CA ALA A 26 -5.80 14.21 26.23
C ALA A 26 -6.36 13.00 26.97
N PRO A 27 -7.64 12.67 26.82
CA PRO A 27 -8.21 11.50 27.50
C PRO A 27 -7.35 10.30 27.15
N ALA A 28 -6.88 9.58 28.17
CA ALA A 28 -6.08 8.39 28.01
C ALA A 28 -6.80 7.43 27.05
N ILE A 29 -6.18 7.16 25.91
CA ILE A 29 -6.68 6.18 24.94
C ILE A 29 -6.67 4.85 25.69
N GLN A 30 -7.84 4.39 26.10
CA GLN A 30 -7.98 3.06 26.66
C GLN A 30 -7.52 2.07 25.60
N PRO A 31 -6.69 1.06 25.97
CA PRO A 31 -6.30 0.05 25.01
C PRO A 31 -7.56 -0.63 24.48
N THR A 32 -7.87 -0.36 23.23
CA THR A 32 -8.96 -1.04 22.53
C THR A 32 -8.61 -2.52 22.54
N THR A 33 -9.44 -3.34 23.17
CA THR A 33 -9.31 -4.80 23.13
C THR A 33 -9.13 -5.19 21.67
N ALA A 34 -8.04 -5.90 21.36
CA ALA A 34 -7.80 -6.35 19.99
C ALA A 34 -9.06 -7.06 19.48
N PRO A 35 -9.54 -6.75 18.27
CA PRO A 35 -10.73 -7.38 17.74
C PRO A 35 -10.57 -8.91 17.77
N ALA A 36 -11.60 -9.60 18.20
CA ALA A 36 -11.57 -11.06 18.28
C ALA A 36 -11.25 -11.63 16.89
N GLN A 37 -10.31 -12.55 16.84
CA GLN A 37 -9.92 -13.23 15.61
C GLN A 37 -11.14 -13.98 15.03
N LEU A 38 -11.34 -13.87 13.72
CA LEU A 38 -12.45 -14.56 13.05
C LEU A 38 -12.30 -16.08 13.17
N SER A 39 -13.43 -16.78 13.18
CA SER A 39 -13.39 -18.23 13.02
C SER A 39 -12.89 -18.58 11.59
N GLN A 40 -12.25 -19.72 11.43
CA GLN A 40 -11.77 -20.19 10.12
C GLN A 40 -12.90 -20.18 9.05
N ARG A 41 -14.13 -20.55 9.43
CA ARG A 41 -15.28 -20.51 8.53
C ARG A 41 -15.58 -19.09 8.05
N GLN A 42 -15.58 -18.12 8.95
CA GLN A 42 -15.80 -16.71 8.60
C GLN A 42 -14.68 -16.14 7.73
N ALA A 43 -13.44 -16.52 8.00
CA ALA A 43 -12.29 -16.11 7.17
C ALA A 43 -12.43 -16.63 5.73
N ILE A 44 -12.79 -17.91 5.56
CA ILE A 44 -13.03 -18.50 4.24
C ILE A 44 -14.23 -17.83 3.53
N GLU A 45 -15.31 -17.58 4.24
CA GLU A 45 -16.50 -16.91 3.69
C GLU A 45 -16.15 -15.48 3.22
N ASN A 46 -15.44 -14.72 4.04
CA ASN A 46 -14.97 -13.37 3.68
C ASN A 46 -14.07 -13.39 2.44
N PHE A 47 -13.16 -14.35 2.36
CA PHE A 47 -12.29 -14.54 1.20
C PHE A 47 -13.11 -14.80 -0.06
N ASN A 48 -14.02 -15.77 -0.04
CA ASN A 48 -14.84 -16.12 -1.19
C ASN A 48 -15.72 -14.95 -1.67
N ILE A 49 -16.30 -14.19 -0.73
CA ILE A 49 -17.12 -13.02 -1.06
C ILE A 49 -16.24 -11.93 -1.70
N ALA A 50 -15.05 -11.69 -1.18
CA ALA A 50 -14.13 -10.70 -1.72
C ALA A 50 -13.69 -11.08 -3.13
N VAL A 51 -13.28 -12.33 -3.36
CA VAL A 51 -12.90 -12.85 -4.67
C VAL A 51 -14.04 -12.67 -5.68
N ALA A 52 -15.24 -13.17 -5.36
CA ALA A 52 -16.40 -13.10 -6.27
C ALA A 52 -16.77 -11.66 -6.69
N ARG A 53 -16.42 -10.67 -5.87
CA ARG A 53 -16.72 -9.25 -6.15
C ARG A 53 -15.60 -8.55 -6.91
N ILE A 54 -14.36 -8.80 -6.55
CA ILE A 54 -13.21 -8.01 -7.04
C ILE A 54 -12.64 -8.59 -8.33
N GLU A 55 -12.57 -9.91 -8.48
CA GLU A 55 -12.03 -10.57 -9.66
C GLU A 55 -12.64 -10.04 -10.97
N PRO A 56 -13.98 -10.06 -11.18
CA PRO A 56 -14.56 -9.58 -12.44
C PRO A 56 -14.32 -8.08 -12.69
N VAL A 57 -14.27 -7.27 -11.62
CA VAL A 57 -13.99 -5.84 -11.73
C VAL A 57 -12.52 -5.60 -12.12
N ALA A 58 -11.59 -6.32 -11.51
CA ALA A 58 -10.16 -6.24 -11.82
C ALA A 58 -9.88 -6.66 -13.27
N GLU A 59 -10.49 -7.75 -13.73
CA GLU A 59 -10.41 -8.21 -15.12
C GLU A 59 -10.96 -7.18 -16.11
N GLN A 60 -12.14 -6.63 -15.80
CA GLN A 60 -12.73 -5.60 -16.66
C GLN A 60 -11.83 -4.36 -16.75
N MET A 61 -11.29 -3.91 -15.63
CA MET A 61 -10.37 -2.77 -15.57
C MET A 61 -9.06 -3.06 -16.33
N CYS A 62 -8.53 -4.26 -16.18
CA CYS A 62 -7.36 -4.73 -16.92
C CYS A 62 -7.59 -4.65 -18.43
N ARG A 63 -8.69 -5.23 -18.93
CA ARG A 63 -9.07 -5.22 -20.35
C ARG A 63 -9.25 -3.81 -20.91
N GLN A 64 -9.78 -2.90 -20.08
CA GLN A 64 -9.97 -1.50 -20.48
C GLN A 64 -8.64 -0.75 -20.61
N ARG A 65 -7.71 -0.99 -19.72
CA ARG A 65 -6.43 -0.29 -19.67
C ARG A 65 -5.35 -0.91 -20.56
N ASN A 66 -5.36 -2.22 -20.68
CA ASN A 66 -4.35 -3.00 -21.39
C ASN A 66 -4.97 -4.11 -22.25
N PRO A 67 -5.59 -3.75 -23.39
CA PRO A 67 -6.33 -4.71 -24.23
C PRO A 67 -5.46 -5.84 -24.80
N ASN A 68 -4.14 -5.68 -24.81
CA ASN A 68 -3.20 -6.68 -25.31
C ASN A 68 -2.60 -7.56 -24.20
N GLN A 69 -2.99 -7.37 -22.96
CA GLN A 69 -2.50 -8.14 -21.82
C GLN A 69 -3.48 -9.24 -21.46
N ASN A 70 -2.97 -10.39 -20.98
CA ASN A 70 -3.84 -11.41 -20.41
C ASN A 70 -4.45 -10.88 -19.11
N CYS A 71 -5.77 -10.77 -19.07
CA CYS A 71 -6.53 -10.24 -17.93
C CYS A 71 -7.40 -11.31 -17.26
N ASP A 72 -7.16 -12.58 -17.55
CA ASP A 72 -7.85 -13.72 -16.93
C ASP A 72 -7.13 -14.09 -15.63
N PHE A 73 -7.48 -13.41 -14.53
CA PHE A 73 -6.85 -13.64 -13.24
C PHE A 73 -7.17 -15.03 -12.69
N GLN A 74 -6.16 -15.69 -12.13
CA GLN A 74 -6.32 -16.89 -11.33
C GLN A 74 -6.05 -16.55 -9.86
N ILE A 75 -7.07 -16.70 -9.03
CA ILE A 75 -6.94 -16.47 -7.59
C ILE A 75 -6.62 -17.80 -6.92
N VAL A 76 -5.52 -17.85 -6.16
CA VAL A 76 -5.06 -19.05 -5.48
C VAL A 76 -4.79 -18.81 -4.01
N VAL A 77 -4.96 -19.86 -3.20
CA VAL A 77 -4.51 -19.88 -1.81
C VAL A 77 -3.14 -20.57 -1.76
N ASP A 78 -2.15 -19.88 -1.23
CA ASP A 78 -0.82 -20.42 -0.96
C ASP A 78 -0.83 -21.10 0.41
N ASP A 79 -0.96 -22.42 0.39
CA ASP A 79 -1.05 -23.26 1.59
C ASP A 79 0.30 -23.88 2.00
N ARG A 80 1.41 -23.44 1.39
CA ARG A 80 2.74 -23.89 1.76
C ARG A 80 3.03 -23.58 3.24
N PRO A 81 3.69 -24.48 3.97
CA PRO A 81 3.98 -24.27 5.39
C PRO A 81 4.91 -23.07 5.61
N ASN A 82 4.76 -22.41 6.75
CA ASN A 82 5.62 -21.30 7.20
C ASN A 82 5.63 -20.06 6.30
N GLN A 83 4.57 -19.84 5.52
CA GLN A 83 4.43 -18.60 4.78
C GLN A 83 4.16 -17.42 5.73
N PRO A 84 4.71 -16.21 5.46
CA PRO A 84 4.33 -15.00 6.17
C PRO A 84 2.90 -14.58 5.83
N VAL A 85 2.33 -13.66 6.59
CA VAL A 85 1.12 -12.91 6.25
C VAL A 85 1.40 -12.10 4.98
N ASN A 86 0.92 -12.55 3.81
CA ASN A 86 1.25 -11.94 2.53
C ASN A 86 0.23 -12.29 1.43
N ALA A 87 0.14 -11.41 0.43
CA ALA A 87 -0.38 -11.73 -0.90
C ALA A 87 0.64 -11.28 -1.95
N TYR A 88 0.56 -11.81 -3.14
CA TYR A 88 1.48 -11.45 -4.22
C TYR A 88 0.87 -11.74 -5.59
N GLN A 89 1.24 -10.92 -6.57
CA GLN A 89 0.94 -11.14 -7.97
C GLN A 89 2.14 -11.78 -8.67
N THR A 90 1.86 -12.76 -9.52
CA THR A 90 2.85 -13.41 -10.38
C THR A 90 2.21 -13.84 -11.70
N LEU A 91 2.98 -14.50 -12.57
CA LEU A 91 2.49 -15.12 -13.81
C LEU A 91 2.74 -16.61 -13.78
N ASP A 92 1.83 -17.39 -14.35
CA ASP A 92 2.09 -18.79 -14.65
C ASP A 92 3.03 -18.93 -15.86
N ARG A 93 3.36 -20.19 -16.24
CA ARG A 93 4.24 -20.49 -17.37
C ARG A 93 3.69 -20.05 -18.72
N ASN A 94 2.38 -19.82 -18.81
CA ASN A 94 1.67 -19.37 -20.01
C ASN A 94 1.41 -17.86 -20.03
N GLY A 95 1.89 -17.14 -19.01
CA GLY A 95 1.67 -15.71 -18.86
C GLY A 95 0.31 -15.33 -18.28
N ARG A 96 -0.44 -16.30 -17.72
CA ARG A 96 -1.70 -16.01 -17.02
C ARG A 96 -1.40 -15.36 -15.68
N PRO A 97 -2.06 -14.24 -15.33
CA PRO A 97 -1.84 -13.58 -14.04
C PRO A 97 -2.43 -14.42 -12.90
N ILE A 98 -1.61 -14.59 -11.85
CA ILE A 98 -1.98 -15.24 -10.60
C ILE A 98 -1.94 -14.21 -9.49
N ILE A 99 -2.99 -14.15 -8.66
CA ILE A 99 -2.99 -13.46 -7.38
C ILE A 99 -3.07 -14.53 -6.29
N ALA A 100 -2.00 -14.63 -5.50
CA ALA A 100 -1.88 -15.62 -4.44
C ALA A 100 -2.08 -14.96 -3.07
N PHE A 101 -2.85 -15.64 -2.22
CA PHE A 101 -3.07 -15.26 -0.82
C PHE A 101 -2.53 -16.37 0.09
N THR A 102 -1.66 -16.02 1.02
CA THR A 102 -1.20 -16.99 2.01
C THR A 102 -2.30 -17.29 3.03
N VAL A 103 -2.34 -18.52 3.52
CA VAL A 103 -3.28 -18.92 4.59
C VAL A 103 -3.20 -17.98 5.80
N PRO A 104 -2.00 -17.57 6.29
CA PRO A 104 -1.90 -16.60 7.37
C PRO A 104 -2.58 -15.25 7.07
N LEU A 105 -2.50 -14.73 5.84
CA LEU A 105 -3.18 -13.46 5.50
C LEU A 105 -4.70 -13.62 5.57
N ILE A 106 -5.24 -14.71 5.03
CA ILE A 106 -6.69 -14.95 5.06
C ILE A 106 -7.19 -15.09 6.50
N ALA A 107 -6.40 -15.71 7.38
CA ALA A 107 -6.74 -15.88 8.79
C ALA A 107 -6.60 -14.59 9.61
N ASP A 108 -5.70 -13.69 9.25
CA ASP A 108 -5.42 -12.43 9.96
C ASP A 108 -6.37 -11.30 9.54
N ALA A 109 -6.91 -11.37 8.33
CA ALA A 109 -7.86 -10.38 7.82
C ALA A 109 -9.13 -10.31 8.68
N ARG A 110 -9.47 -9.12 9.16
CA ARG A 110 -10.59 -8.89 10.08
C ARG A 110 -11.96 -8.89 9.40
N ASN A 111 -11.99 -8.66 8.10
CA ASN A 111 -13.23 -8.59 7.33
C ASN A 111 -12.93 -8.78 5.82
N ARG A 112 -14.00 -8.94 5.04
CA ARG A 112 -13.92 -9.10 3.58
C ARG A 112 -13.37 -7.89 2.84
N ASP A 113 -13.50 -6.68 3.40
CA ASP A 113 -13.07 -5.46 2.72
C ASP A 113 -11.54 -5.33 2.75
N GLU A 114 -10.88 -5.85 3.79
CA GLU A 114 -9.41 -5.98 3.84
C GLU A 114 -8.90 -6.95 2.76
N ILE A 115 -9.54 -8.11 2.59
CA ILE A 115 -9.22 -9.04 1.51
C ILE A 115 -9.45 -8.40 0.14
N ALA A 116 -10.58 -7.70 -0.04
CA ALA A 116 -10.90 -7.00 -1.28
C ALA A 116 -9.87 -5.92 -1.62
N PHE A 117 -9.42 -5.16 -0.62
CA PHE A 117 -8.37 -4.15 -0.79
C PHE A 117 -7.05 -4.78 -1.24
N VAL A 118 -6.61 -5.84 -0.57
CA VAL A 118 -5.37 -6.56 -0.92
C VAL A 118 -5.48 -7.13 -2.34
N MET A 119 -6.59 -7.76 -2.69
CA MET A 119 -6.81 -8.30 -4.03
C MET A 119 -6.75 -7.22 -5.12
N ALA A 120 -7.40 -6.07 -4.89
CA ALA A 120 -7.35 -4.95 -5.82
C ALA A 120 -5.93 -4.38 -5.95
N HIS A 121 -5.15 -4.36 -4.86
CA HIS A 121 -3.75 -3.94 -4.86
C HIS A 121 -2.88 -4.86 -5.72
N GLU A 122 -3.00 -6.18 -5.54
CA GLU A 122 -2.25 -7.16 -6.32
C GLU A 122 -2.67 -7.15 -7.80
N ALA A 123 -3.97 -6.99 -8.09
CA ALA A 123 -4.45 -6.83 -9.46
C ALA A 123 -3.86 -5.57 -10.13
N ALA A 124 -3.74 -4.47 -9.38
CA ALA A 124 -3.15 -3.23 -9.89
C ALA A 124 -1.67 -3.43 -10.30
N HIS A 125 -0.89 -4.25 -9.59
CA HIS A 125 0.47 -4.59 -9.98
C HIS A 125 0.54 -5.21 -11.38
N HIS A 126 -0.40 -6.11 -11.71
CA HIS A 126 -0.50 -6.69 -13.03
C HIS A 126 -0.95 -5.66 -14.07
N ILE A 127 -2.02 -4.92 -13.79
CA ILE A 127 -2.58 -3.90 -14.69
C ILE A 127 -1.53 -2.84 -15.05
N GLU A 128 -0.73 -2.42 -14.09
CA GLU A 128 0.35 -1.45 -14.28
C GLU A 128 1.63 -2.06 -14.88
N GLY A 129 1.67 -3.37 -15.12
CA GLY A 129 2.80 -4.06 -15.74
C GLY A 129 4.08 -4.04 -14.90
N HIS A 130 3.98 -4.08 -13.58
CA HIS A 130 5.13 -3.99 -12.68
C HIS A 130 6.11 -5.16 -12.87
N ILE A 131 5.63 -6.39 -13.04
CA ILE A 131 6.50 -7.56 -13.29
C ILE A 131 7.27 -7.40 -14.60
N ALA A 132 6.60 -7.04 -15.68
CA ALA A 132 7.25 -6.83 -16.97
C ALA A 132 8.34 -5.77 -16.90
N ARG A 133 8.08 -4.67 -16.19
CA ARG A 133 9.07 -3.60 -15.95
C ARG A 133 10.26 -4.08 -15.12
N GLN A 134 10.02 -4.85 -14.06
CA GLN A 134 11.09 -5.41 -13.24
C GLN A 134 11.99 -6.36 -14.04
N GLN A 135 11.40 -7.24 -14.85
CA GLN A 135 12.14 -8.15 -15.73
C GLN A 135 12.98 -7.38 -16.77
N THR A 136 12.41 -6.36 -17.41
CA THR A 136 13.12 -5.51 -18.37
C THR A 136 14.29 -4.81 -17.69
N ASN A 137 14.10 -4.22 -16.53
CA ASN A 137 15.15 -3.53 -15.79
C ASN A 137 16.27 -4.48 -15.35
N ALA A 138 15.92 -5.71 -14.94
CA ALA A 138 16.91 -6.73 -14.57
C ALA A 138 17.76 -7.15 -15.78
N VAL A 139 17.15 -7.35 -16.96
CA VAL A 139 17.86 -7.68 -18.18
C VAL A 139 18.78 -6.54 -18.62
N VAL A 140 18.28 -5.30 -18.64
CA VAL A 140 19.08 -4.12 -18.98
C VAL A 140 20.26 -3.96 -18.01
N GLY A 141 20.02 -4.11 -16.71
CA GLY A 141 21.08 -4.08 -15.69
C GLY A 141 22.15 -5.15 -15.91
N ALA A 142 21.75 -6.39 -16.20
CA ALA A 142 22.66 -7.50 -16.47
C ALA A 142 23.52 -7.26 -17.73
N VAL A 143 22.91 -6.71 -18.80
CA VAL A 143 23.62 -6.38 -20.04
C VAL A 143 24.65 -5.28 -19.82
N LEU A 144 24.29 -4.23 -19.05
CA LEU A 144 25.21 -3.13 -18.75
C LEU A 144 26.40 -3.61 -17.91
N ILE A 145 26.17 -4.43 -16.88
CA ILE A 145 27.23 -4.96 -16.01
C ILE A 145 28.10 -5.96 -16.80
N GLY A 146 27.49 -6.87 -17.55
CA GLY A 146 28.21 -7.86 -18.36
C GLY A 146 29.02 -7.21 -19.49
N GLY A 147 28.48 -6.17 -20.14
CA GLY A 147 29.17 -5.42 -21.17
C GLY A 147 30.41 -4.67 -20.65
N LEU A 148 30.34 -4.10 -19.44
CA LEU A 148 31.49 -3.41 -18.83
C LEU A 148 32.58 -4.39 -18.39
N ALA A 149 32.23 -5.57 -17.87
CA ALA A 149 33.20 -6.60 -17.50
C ALA A 149 34.01 -7.10 -18.72
N GLY A 150 33.42 -7.13 -19.91
CA GLY A 150 34.11 -7.49 -21.15
C GLY A 150 35.06 -6.43 -21.73
N VAL A 151 34.95 -5.19 -21.24
CA VAL A 151 35.82 -4.07 -21.70
C VAL A 151 37.04 -3.87 -20.83
N PHE A 152 37.00 -4.35 -19.57
CA PHE A 152 38.08 -4.19 -18.57
C PHE A 152 38.78 -5.54 -18.19
N GLY A 153 38.50 -6.63 -18.89
CA GLY A 153 39.10 -7.95 -18.70
C GLY A 153 40.27 -8.23 -19.66
#